data_e501984d06f3b3f4ea6647db464ee8e6
#
_entry.id   e501984d06f3b3f4ea6647db464ee8e6
#
_cell.length_a   1.000
_cell.length_b   1.000
_cell.length_c   1.000
_cell.angle_alpha   90.00
_cell.angle_beta   90.00
_cell.angle_gamma   90.00
#
_symmetry.space_group_name_H-M   'P 1'
#
loop_
_entity.id
_entity.type
_entity.pdbx_description
1 polymer ?
#
loop_
_entity_poly.entity_id
_entity_poly.type
_entity_poly.pdbx_seq_one_letter_code
_entity_poly.pdbx_strand_id
1 'polypeptide(L)'
;TPHDRVNAYTQAMMDMGATLCTRSKPSCLLCPLEKGCEAHLLGLETRYPIPKPRKTVPQKRTLMPMLANGEGAILLYRRPSTGLWGGLWSLPELDDLADLEHLANQHSLALGKLQELPSLIHTFSHFQLAIEPWLVQAQESAHHVAEADWLWYNLATPPRLGLAAPVKKLLKRAAEVLNAGVPS
;
A
#
# COMPACT_ATOMS: atom_id res chain seq x y z
N THR A 1 -24.55 28.37 9.48
CA THR A 1 -23.67 28.73 8.34
C THR A 1 -24.24 29.97 7.70
N PRO A 2 -23.45 31.05 7.50
CA PRO A 2 -23.93 32.27 6.84
C PRO A 2 -24.28 31.95 5.37
N HIS A 3 -25.25 32.75 4.84
CA HIS A 3 -25.63 32.61 3.43
C HIS A 3 -24.66 33.35 2.49
N ASP A 4 -23.99 34.39 3.00
CA ASP A 4 -23.01 35.17 2.27
C ASP A 4 -21.59 34.73 2.62
N ARG A 5 -20.68 34.75 1.62
CA ARG A 5 -19.26 34.39 1.76
C ARG A 5 -19.03 33.03 2.42
N VAL A 6 -19.81 32.03 2.05
CA VAL A 6 -19.74 30.64 2.61
C VAL A 6 -18.34 30.03 2.51
N ASN A 7 -17.62 30.30 1.42
CA ASN A 7 -16.25 29.86 1.22
C ASN A 7 -15.29 30.44 2.26
N ALA A 8 -15.38 31.77 2.50
CA ALA A 8 -14.53 32.43 3.51
C ALA A 8 -14.84 31.92 4.93
N TYR A 9 -16.13 31.72 5.24
CA TYR A 9 -16.54 31.15 6.52
C TYR A 9 -15.99 29.73 6.71
N THR A 10 -16.12 28.87 5.70
CA THR A 10 -15.63 27.50 5.76
C THR A 10 -14.11 27.46 5.95
N GLN A 11 -13.39 28.32 5.20
CA GLN A 11 -11.94 28.42 5.35
C GLN A 11 -11.56 28.91 6.75
N ALA A 12 -12.19 29.93 7.26
CA ALA A 12 -11.92 30.45 8.60
C ALA A 12 -12.17 29.41 9.71
N MET A 13 -13.21 28.57 9.57
CA MET A 13 -13.47 27.48 10.51
C MET A 13 -12.39 26.39 10.46
N MET A 14 -11.89 26.08 9.27
CA MET A 14 -10.78 25.11 9.10
C MET A 14 -9.48 25.69 9.70
N ASP A 15 -9.15 26.93 9.40
CA ASP A 15 -7.94 27.59 9.92
C ASP A 15 -7.97 27.70 11.44
N MET A 16 -9.11 28.06 12.02
CA MET A 16 -9.29 28.10 13.47
C MET A 16 -9.12 26.73 14.11
N GLY A 17 -9.67 25.68 13.50
CA GLY A 17 -9.50 24.31 13.98
C GLY A 17 -8.06 23.77 13.87
N ALA A 18 -7.31 24.27 12.88
CA ALA A 18 -5.91 23.90 12.68
C ALA A 18 -4.93 24.66 13.59
N THR A 19 -5.25 25.92 13.95
CA THR A 19 -4.30 26.83 14.62
C THR A 19 -4.64 27.14 16.07
N LEU A 20 -5.91 27.36 16.38
CA LEU A 20 -6.37 27.80 17.69
C LEU A 20 -7.12 26.73 18.46
N CYS A 21 -8.19 26.19 17.88
CA CYS A 21 -9.06 25.20 18.52
C CYS A 21 -8.53 23.78 18.31
N THR A 22 -7.29 23.54 18.70
CA THR A 22 -6.65 22.21 18.57
C THR A 22 -7.13 21.26 19.66
N ARG A 23 -7.24 19.98 19.34
CA ARG A 23 -7.83 18.96 20.21
C ARG A 23 -7.15 18.81 21.57
N SER A 24 -5.83 18.90 21.64
CA SER A 24 -5.08 18.58 22.87
C SER A 24 -4.64 19.83 23.64
N LYS A 25 -4.48 20.97 22.97
CA LYS A 25 -4.04 22.25 23.57
C LYS A 25 -4.72 23.41 22.86
N PRO A 26 -6.02 23.62 23.07
CA PRO A 26 -6.70 24.76 22.46
C PRO A 26 -6.23 26.07 23.07
N SER A 27 -5.96 27.06 22.21
CA SER A 27 -5.55 28.43 22.61
C SER A 27 -6.79 29.31 22.81
N CYS A 28 -7.62 28.98 23.78
CA CYS A 28 -8.93 29.62 23.98
C CYS A 28 -8.83 31.15 24.22
N LEU A 29 -7.83 31.60 24.96
CA LEU A 29 -7.62 33.05 25.22
C LEU A 29 -7.30 33.86 23.96
N LEU A 30 -6.86 33.21 22.87
CA LEU A 30 -6.61 33.87 21.59
C LEU A 30 -7.74 33.63 20.58
N CYS A 31 -8.77 32.89 21.00
CA CYS A 31 -9.86 32.53 20.09
C CYS A 31 -10.87 33.66 19.96
N PRO A 32 -11.19 34.14 18.74
CA PRO A 32 -12.16 35.21 18.54
C PRO A 32 -13.60 34.84 18.97
N LEU A 33 -13.86 33.55 19.17
CA LEU A 33 -15.14 33.00 19.61
C LEU A 33 -15.19 32.68 21.12
N GLU A 34 -14.16 33.03 21.90
CA GLU A 34 -14.02 32.68 23.31
C GLU A 34 -15.29 33.00 24.13
N LYS A 35 -15.80 34.26 24.00
CA LYS A 35 -16.95 34.76 24.80
C LYS A 35 -18.26 34.04 24.54
N GLY A 36 -18.39 33.37 23.37
CA GLY A 36 -19.60 32.64 22.99
C GLY A 36 -19.37 31.12 22.90
N CYS A 37 -18.21 30.65 23.33
CA CYS A 37 -17.88 29.25 23.25
C CYS A 37 -18.39 28.45 24.45
N GLU A 38 -19.43 27.68 24.26
CA GLU A 38 -20.01 26.84 25.31
C GLU A 38 -19.01 25.85 25.93
N ALA A 39 -18.15 25.25 25.11
CA ALA A 39 -17.10 24.35 25.60
C ALA A 39 -16.13 25.08 26.55
N HIS A 40 -15.77 26.33 26.25
CA HIS A 40 -14.89 27.13 27.10
C HIS A 40 -15.59 27.54 28.40
N LEU A 41 -16.85 27.98 28.33
CA LEU A 41 -17.64 28.33 29.50
C LEU A 41 -17.82 27.19 30.50
N LEU A 42 -17.84 25.95 29.98
CA LEU A 42 -17.99 24.74 30.77
C LEU A 42 -16.65 24.05 31.13
N GLY A 43 -15.51 24.57 30.67
CA GLY A 43 -14.19 23.96 30.88
C GLY A 43 -14.06 22.59 30.21
N LEU A 44 -14.71 22.38 29.08
CA LEU A 44 -14.81 21.09 28.39
C LEU A 44 -14.07 21.07 27.03
N GLU A 45 -13.21 22.02 26.77
CA GLU A 45 -12.57 22.25 25.45
C GLU A 45 -11.82 21.00 24.96
N THR A 46 -11.13 20.32 25.88
CA THR A 46 -10.35 19.10 25.54
C THR A 46 -11.21 17.85 25.38
N ARG A 47 -12.50 17.92 25.78
CA ARG A 47 -13.46 16.81 25.58
C ARG A 47 -14.10 16.83 24.19
N TYR A 48 -14.03 17.94 23.49
CA TYR A 48 -14.61 18.10 22.15
C TYR A 48 -13.52 18.27 21.09
N PRO A 49 -13.71 17.72 19.89
CA PRO A 49 -14.79 16.82 19.49
C PRO A 49 -14.70 15.46 20.18
N ILE A 50 -15.84 14.87 20.52
CA ILE A 50 -15.89 13.51 21.07
C ILE A 50 -15.26 12.55 20.04
N PRO A 51 -14.25 11.76 20.43
CA PRO A 51 -13.60 10.86 19.51
C PRO A 51 -14.59 9.80 19.00
N LYS A 52 -14.69 9.66 17.70
CA LYS A 52 -15.45 8.53 17.11
C LYS A 52 -14.82 7.21 17.58
N PRO A 53 -15.65 6.20 17.95
CA PRO A 53 -15.12 4.88 18.24
C PRO A 53 -14.26 4.39 17.06
N ARG A 54 -13.10 3.81 17.37
CA ARG A 54 -12.23 3.22 16.35
C ARG A 54 -12.99 2.09 15.68
N LYS A 55 -13.28 2.23 14.41
CA LYS A 55 -13.81 1.10 13.62
C LYS A 55 -12.71 0.06 13.49
N THR A 56 -13.03 -1.19 13.74
CA THR A 56 -12.18 -2.31 13.37
C THR A 56 -11.99 -2.29 11.86
N VAL A 57 -10.75 -2.22 11.43
CA VAL A 57 -10.42 -2.20 10.00
C VAL A 57 -10.42 -3.66 9.52
N PRO A 58 -11.22 -4.03 8.52
CA PRO A 58 -11.21 -5.39 7.98
C PRO A 58 -9.80 -5.78 7.51
N GLN A 59 -9.41 -7.02 7.76
CA GLN A 59 -8.18 -7.57 7.23
C GLN A 59 -8.48 -8.45 6.03
N LYS A 60 -7.72 -8.26 4.97
CA LYS A 60 -7.67 -9.12 3.78
C LYS A 60 -6.30 -9.76 3.72
N ARG A 61 -6.22 -10.94 3.13
CA ARG A 61 -4.99 -11.70 2.93
C ARG A 61 -4.79 -11.90 1.44
N THR A 62 -3.55 -11.91 0.97
CA THR A 62 -3.17 -12.30 -0.37
C THR A 62 -1.78 -12.91 -0.37
N LEU A 63 -1.56 -13.89 -1.21
CA LEU A 63 -0.25 -14.43 -1.55
C LEU A 63 0.33 -13.61 -2.70
N MET A 64 1.60 -13.23 -2.60
CA MET A 64 2.31 -12.56 -3.68
C MET A 64 3.56 -13.36 -4.07
N PRO A 65 3.46 -14.25 -5.07
CA PRO A 65 4.63 -14.96 -5.58
C PRO A 65 5.55 -14.00 -6.34
N MET A 66 6.82 -14.04 -5.99
CA MET A 66 7.91 -13.38 -6.68
C MET A 66 8.63 -14.40 -7.53
N LEU A 67 8.18 -14.59 -8.78
CA LEU A 67 8.77 -15.50 -9.74
C LEU A 67 10.10 -14.92 -10.20
N ALA A 68 11.21 -15.57 -9.83
CA ALA A 68 12.56 -15.14 -10.14
C ALA A 68 13.17 -16.02 -11.22
N ASN A 69 13.62 -15.45 -12.32
CA ASN A 69 14.32 -16.19 -13.38
C ASN A 69 15.81 -16.41 -13.02
N GLY A 70 16.52 -17.14 -13.89
CA GLY A 70 17.95 -17.44 -13.71
C GLY A 70 18.88 -16.22 -13.69
N GLU A 71 18.40 -15.08 -14.17
CA GLU A 71 19.12 -13.79 -14.16
C GLU A 71 18.80 -12.95 -12.91
N GLY A 72 17.94 -13.46 -12.02
CA GLY A 72 17.49 -12.74 -10.82
C GLY A 72 16.47 -11.65 -11.09
N ALA A 73 15.87 -11.61 -12.28
CA ALA A 73 14.76 -10.72 -12.58
C ALA A 73 13.44 -11.30 -12.04
N ILE A 74 12.53 -10.43 -11.59
CA ILE A 74 11.23 -10.81 -11.02
C ILE A 74 10.12 -10.50 -12.02
N LEU A 75 9.21 -11.43 -12.23
CA LEU A 75 8.06 -11.26 -13.10
C LEU A 75 7.04 -10.31 -12.46
N LEU A 76 6.74 -9.22 -13.13
CA LEU A 76 5.71 -8.26 -12.76
C LEU A 76 4.62 -8.19 -13.81
N TYR A 77 3.42 -7.82 -13.39
CA TYR A 77 2.33 -7.50 -14.29
C TYR A 77 1.80 -6.08 -14.08
N ARG A 78 1.29 -5.49 -15.14
CA ARG A 78 0.65 -4.19 -15.08
C ARG A 78 -0.82 -4.34 -14.70
N ARG A 79 -1.20 -3.74 -13.59
CA ARG A 79 -2.59 -3.79 -13.12
C ARG A 79 -3.53 -3.06 -14.08
N PRO A 80 -4.79 -3.52 -14.20
CA PRO A 80 -5.83 -2.75 -14.89
C PRO A 80 -5.88 -1.31 -14.38
N SER A 81 -6.30 -0.38 -15.22
CA SER A 81 -6.36 1.05 -14.87
C SER A 81 -7.32 1.38 -13.72
N THR A 82 -8.23 0.47 -13.40
CA THR A 82 -9.23 0.59 -12.32
C THR A 82 -8.87 -0.31 -11.14
N GLY A 83 -9.37 0.03 -9.95
CA GLY A 83 -9.17 -0.77 -8.74
C GLY A 83 -7.92 -0.40 -7.95
N LEU A 84 -7.51 -1.32 -7.07
CA LEU A 84 -6.38 -1.12 -6.18
C LEU A 84 -5.06 -1.02 -6.97
N TRP A 85 -4.29 0.05 -6.75
CA TRP A 85 -3.04 0.33 -7.48
C TRP A 85 -3.18 0.34 -9.02
N GLY A 86 -4.34 0.81 -9.52
CA GLY A 86 -4.63 0.80 -10.95
C GLY A 86 -3.54 1.40 -11.81
N GLY A 87 -3.18 0.72 -12.89
CA GLY A 87 -2.14 1.10 -13.84
C GLY A 87 -0.70 0.96 -13.36
N LEU A 88 -0.46 0.64 -12.07
CA LEU A 88 0.88 0.37 -11.54
C LEU A 88 1.31 -1.07 -11.82
N TRP A 89 2.62 -1.28 -11.83
CA TRP A 89 3.20 -2.60 -11.89
C TRP A 89 3.19 -3.27 -10.50
N SER A 90 2.82 -4.53 -10.46
CA SER A 90 2.63 -5.31 -9.25
C SER A 90 3.13 -6.73 -9.42
N LEU A 91 3.30 -7.42 -8.29
CA LEU A 91 3.43 -8.87 -8.25
C LEU A 91 2.06 -9.52 -8.49
N PRO A 92 2.01 -10.72 -9.05
CA PRO A 92 0.78 -11.52 -9.09
C PRO A 92 0.18 -11.67 -7.68
N GLU A 93 -1.14 -11.72 -7.61
CA GLU A 93 -1.88 -11.94 -6.38
C GLU A 93 -2.63 -13.26 -6.50
N LEU A 94 -2.49 -14.13 -5.51
CA LEU A 94 -3.16 -15.43 -5.45
C LEU A 94 -3.92 -15.53 -4.12
N ASP A 95 -5.03 -16.25 -4.16
CA ASP A 95 -5.79 -16.59 -2.96
C ASP A 95 -5.19 -17.81 -2.24
N ASP A 96 -4.66 -18.75 -3.02
CA ASP A 96 -4.02 -19.98 -2.53
C ASP A 96 -2.71 -20.27 -3.28
N LEU A 97 -1.79 -20.96 -2.61
CA LEU A 97 -0.54 -21.39 -3.21
C LEU A 97 -0.76 -22.47 -4.29
N ALA A 98 -1.85 -23.21 -4.24
CA ALA A 98 -2.24 -24.16 -5.27
C ALA A 98 -2.46 -23.49 -6.65
N ASP A 99 -2.81 -22.20 -6.68
CA ASP A 99 -3.00 -21.45 -7.92
C ASP A 99 -1.66 -21.08 -8.61
N LEU A 100 -0.53 -21.29 -7.92
CA LEU A 100 0.79 -20.93 -8.42
C LEU A 100 1.17 -21.75 -9.66
N GLU A 101 0.83 -23.04 -9.70
CA GLU A 101 1.09 -23.89 -10.87
C GLU A 101 0.28 -23.42 -12.09
N HIS A 102 -0.96 -23.00 -11.86
CA HIS A 102 -1.79 -22.45 -12.93
C HIS A 102 -1.18 -21.17 -13.51
N LEU A 103 -0.76 -20.26 -12.64
CA LEU A 103 -0.06 -19.02 -13.04
C LEU A 103 1.23 -19.34 -13.83
N ALA A 104 2.02 -20.27 -13.35
CA ALA A 104 3.26 -20.68 -14.02
C ALA A 104 3.01 -21.27 -15.41
N ASN A 105 2.01 -22.13 -15.54
CA ASN A 105 1.63 -22.73 -16.81
C ASN A 105 1.13 -21.68 -17.82
N GLN A 106 0.38 -20.66 -17.39
CA GLN A 106 -0.06 -19.57 -18.25
C GLN A 106 1.13 -18.83 -18.90
N HIS A 107 2.24 -18.71 -18.19
CA HIS A 107 3.45 -18.03 -18.66
C HIS A 107 4.55 -18.98 -19.12
N SER A 108 4.24 -20.26 -19.31
CA SER A 108 5.22 -21.29 -19.73
C SER A 108 6.47 -21.33 -18.83
N LEU A 109 6.27 -21.23 -17.54
CA LEU A 109 7.32 -21.25 -16.53
C LEU A 109 7.38 -22.60 -15.83
N ALA A 110 8.58 -23.16 -15.69
CA ALA A 110 8.85 -24.28 -14.81
C ALA A 110 9.21 -23.77 -13.42
N LEU A 111 8.47 -24.23 -12.41
CA LEU A 111 8.71 -23.84 -11.02
C LEU A 111 9.83 -24.67 -10.40
N GLY A 112 10.69 -23.99 -9.66
CA GLY A 112 11.76 -24.60 -8.87
C GLY A 112 11.53 -24.42 -7.37
N LYS A 113 12.58 -24.04 -6.65
CA LYS A 113 12.54 -23.86 -5.19
C LYS A 113 11.59 -22.75 -4.79
N LEU A 114 10.76 -23.02 -3.78
CA LEU A 114 9.91 -22.05 -3.11
C LEU A 114 10.49 -21.69 -1.75
N GLN A 115 10.43 -20.40 -1.41
CA GLN A 115 10.87 -19.88 -0.12
C GLN A 115 9.88 -18.84 0.36
N GLU A 116 9.26 -19.09 1.50
CA GLU A 116 8.43 -18.09 2.18
C GLU A 116 9.30 -16.95 2.72
N LEU A 117 8.84 -15.72 2.55
CA LEU A 117 9.48 -14.54 3.12
C LEU A 117 8.58 -13.92 4.19
N PRO A 118 9.14 -13.09 5.11
CA PRO A 118 8.36 -12.46 6.15
C PRO A 118 7.18 -11.66 5.59
N SER A 119 6.01 -11.87 6.17
CA SER A 119 4.78 -11.20 5.78
C SER A 119 4.89 -9.68 5.91
N LEU A 120 4.06 -8.96 5.15
CA LEU A 120 4.00 -7.51 5.14
C LEU A 120 2.56 -7.05 5.28
N ILE A 121 2.28 -6.19 6.26
CA ILE A 121 0.96 -5.56 6.39
C ILE A 121 1.01 -4.20 5.68
N HIS A 122 0.11 -4.02 4.72
CA HIS A 122 -0.13 -2.72 4.08
C HIS A 122 -1.50 -2.20 4.48
N THR A 123 -1.53 -0.98 5.04
CA THR A 123 -2.77 -0.37 5.56
C THR A 123 -3.32 0.62 4.56
N PHE A 124 -4.56 0.40 4.17
CA PHE A 124 -5.38 1.34 3.42
C PHE A 124 -6.35 2.07 4.34
N SER A 125 -7.04 3.09 3.85
CA SER A 125 -8.05 3.82 4.64
C SER A 125 -9.24 2.95 5.06
N HIS A 126 -9.53 1.85 4.34
CA HIS A 126 -10.74 1.03 4.52
C HIS A 126 -10.45 -0.39 4.97
N PHE A 127 -9.23 -0.90 4.79
CA PHE A 127 -8.82 -2.25 5.19
C PHE A 127 -7.30 -2.35 5.35
N GLN A 128 -6.86 -3.44 5.96
CA GLN A 128 -5.46 -3.86 6.00
C GLN A 128 -5.27 -5.05 5.07
N LEU A 129 -4.20 -5.05 4.29
CA LEU A 129 -3.81 -6.16 3.45
C LEU A 129 -2.60 -6.85 4.06
N ALA A 130 -2.79 -8.08 4.53
CA ALA A 130 -1.72 -8.98 4.91
C ALA A 130 -1.20 -9.64 3.64
N ILE A 131 0.03 -9.35 3.28
CA ILE A 131 0.70 -9.89 2.10
C ILE A 131 1.65 -10.98 2.56
N GLU A 132 1.50 -12.17 2.02
CA GLU A 132 2.39 -13.32 2.24
C GLU A 132 3.25 -13.52 0.99
N PRO A 133 4.50 -13.05 1.01
CA PRO A 133 5.37 -13.12 -0.15
C PRO A 133 6.10 -14.45 -0.21
N TRP A 134 6.16 -15.04 -1.42
CA TRP A 134 6.91 -16.24 -1.72
C TRP A 134 7.92 -15.97 -2.81
N LEU A 135 9.20 -16.20 -2.55
CA LEU A 135 10.22 -16.19 -3.57
C LEU A 135 10.25 -17.56 -4.24
N VAL A 136 10.02 -17.58 -5.54
CA VAL A 136 9.87 -18.79 -6.34
C VAL A 136 10.86 -18.76 -7.49
N GLN A 137 11.73 -19.74 -7.58
CA GLN A 137 12.58 -19.91 -8.76
C GLN A 137 11.69 -20.30 -9.95
N ALA A 138 11.87 -19.64 -11.07
CA ALA A 138 11.11 -19.88 -12.28
C ALA A 138 12.05 -19.92 -13.48
N GLN A 139 11.90 -20.90 -14.34
CA GLN A 139 12.66 -21.03 -15.57
C GLN A 139 11.71 -20.94 -16.76
N GLU A 140 12.06 -20.10 -17.74
CA GLU A 140 11.29 -20.03 -18.98
C GLU A 140 11.49 -21.29 -19.79
N SER A 141 10.40 -21.90 -20.23
CA SER A 141 10.45 -22.92 -21.28
C SER A 141 10.56 -22.23 -22.65
N ALA A 142 11.15 -22.89 -23.63
CA ALA A 142 11.66 -22.32 -24.90
C ALA A 142 10.68 -21.57 -25.82
N HIS A 143 9.44 -21.30 -25.39
CA HIS A 143 8.42 -20.61 -26.17
C HIS A 143 7.73 -19.52 -25.35
N HIS A 144 8.49 -18.49 -24.97
CA HIS A 144 7.89 -17.35 -24.30
C HIS A 144 7.22 -16.40 -25.30
N VAL A 145 5.91 -16.18 -25.15
CA VAL A 145 5.19 -15.10 -25.83
C VAL A 145 5.21 -13.91 -24.90
N ALA A 146 5.91 -12.85 -25.30
CA ALA A 146 5.91 -11.60 -24.55
C ALA A 146 4.50 -10.99 -24.54
N GLU A 147 3.84 -11.00 -23.40
CA GLU A 147 2.56 -10.33 -23.19
C GLU A 147 2.79 -8.87 -22.85
N ALA A 148 1.98 -7.97 -23.42
CA ALA A 148 2.17 -6.50 -23.31
C ALA A 148 2.12 -5.97 -21.87
N ASP A 149 1.42 -6.68 -20.98
CA ASP A 149 1.22 -6.28 -19.59
C ASP A 149 2.07 -7.08 -18.58
N TRP A 150 3.04 -7.87 -19.06
CA TRP A 150 3.97 -8.64 -18.22
C TRP A 150 5.41 -8.29 -18.58
N LEU A 151 6.28 -8.25 -17.58
CA LEU A 151 7.70 -8.00 -17.81
C LEU A 151 8.58 -8.64 -16.73
N TRP A 152 9.79 -9.00 -17.09
CA TRP A 152 10.86 -9.34 -16.18
C TRP A 152 11.54 -8.07 -15.67
N TYR A 153 11.32 -7.77 -14.39
CA TYR A 153 11.89 -6.61 -13.71
C TYR A 153 13.30 -6.95 -13.20
N ASN A 154 14.32 -6.41 -13.84
CA ASN A 154 15.70 -6.63 -13.44
C ASN A 154 16.00 -5.87 -12.13
N LEU A 155 16.41 -6.61 -11.09
CA LEU A 155 16.71 -6.04 -9.77
C LEU A 155 18.04 -5.28 -9.73
N ALA A 156 19.02 -5.65 -10.57
CA ALA A 156 20.33 -4.99 -10.63
C ALA A 156 20.29 -3.68 -11.44
N THR A 157 19.52 -3.67 -12.54
CA THR A 157 19.31 -2.49 -13.39
C THR A 157 17.82 -2.19 -13.52
N PRO A 158 17.18 -1.68 -12.45
CA PRO A 158 15.74 -1.54 -12.41
C PRO A 158 15.21 -0.51 -13.39
N PRO A 159 14.26 -0.86 -14.27
CA PRO A 159 13.62 0.10 -15.14
C PRO A 159 12.79 1.11 -14.33
N ARG A 160 12.64 2.32 -14.86
CA ARG A 160 11.83 3.38 -14.23
C ARG A 160 10.34 3.09 -14.45
N LEU A 161 9.73 2.39 -13.51
CA LEU A 161 8.31 2.01 -13.54
C LEU A 161 7.56 2.52 -12.33
N GLY A 162 6.27 2.82 -12.51
CA GLY A 162 5.36 3.06 -11.41
C GLY A 162 5.05 1.74 -10.69
N LEU A 163 5.59 1.53 -9.49
CA LEU A 163 5.37 0.34 -8.69
C LEU A 163 4.41 0.63 -7.54
N ALA A 164 3.55 -0.33 -7.20
CA ALA A 164 2.79 -0.28 -5.95
C ALA A 164 3.72 -0.25 -4.73
N ALA A 165 3.36 0.53 -3.70
CA ALA A 165 4.24 0.77 -2.56
C ALA A 165 4.73 -0.51 -1.85
N PRO A 166 3.90 -1.54 -1.57
CA PRO A 166 4.39 -2.78 -0.97
C PRO A 166 5.29 -3.57 -1.91
N VAL A 167 5.05 -3.52 -3.24
CA VAL A 167 5.88 -4.22 -4.24
C VAL A 167 7.33 -3.73 -4.19
N LYS A 168 7.57 -2.42 -4.07
CA LYS A 168 8.93 -1.88 -3.90
C LYS A 168 9.66 -2.51 -2.71
N LYS A 169 8.95 -2.69 -1.58
CA LYS A 169 9.54 -3.30 -0.37
C LYS A 169 9.85 -4.77 -0.59
N LEU A 170 8.97 -5.48 -1.27
CA LEU A 170 9.14 -6.91 -1.54
C LEU A 170 10.28 -7.16 -2.54
N LEU A 171 10.38 -6.37 -3.60
CA LEU A 171 11.50 -6.45 -4.56
C LEU A 171 12.86 -6.20 -3.89
N LYS A 172 12.93 -5.25 -2.94
CA LYS A 172 14.16 -5.04 -2.17
C LYS A 172 14.52 -6.28 -1.34
N ARG A 173 13.55 -6.90 -0.67
CA ARG A 173 13.77 -8.13 0.09
C ARG A 173 14.19 -9.30 -0.82
N ALA A 174 13.55 -9.44 -1.98
CA ALA A 174 13.94 -10.45 -2.95
C ALA A 174 15.39 -10.29 -3.40
N ALA A 175 15.82 -9.04 -3.68
CA ALA A 175 17.21 -8.75 -4.04
C ALA A 175 18.19 -9.13 -2.92
N GLU A 176 17.86 -8.86 -1.67
CA GLU A 176 18.69 -9.23 -0.51
C GLU A 176 18.85 -10.75 -0.40
N VAL A 177 17.76 -11.52 -0.59
CA VAL A 177 17.79 -12.99 -0.52
C VAL A 177 18.53 -13.61 -1.70
N LEU A 178 18.28 -13.12 -2.93
CA LEU A 178 18.94 -13.64 -4.14
C LEU A 178 20.45 -13.36 -4.11
N ASN A 179 20.87 -12.18 -3.63
CA ASN A 179 22.29 -11.85 -3.50
C ASN A 179 22.99 -12.66 -2.38
N ALA A 180 22.28 -12.98 -1.29
CA ALA A 180 22.84 -13.80 -0.21
C ALA A 180 22.97 -15.28 -0.56
N GLY A 181 22.26 -15.76 -1.58
CA GLY A 181 22.27 -17.14 -2.05
C GLY A 181 23.29 -17.45 -3.14
N VAL A 182 24.08 -16.46 -3.60
CA VAL A 182 25.19 -16.68 -4.55
C VAL A 182 26.46 -16.96 -3.75
N PRO A 183 26.94 -18.21 -3.64
CA PRO A 183 28.27 -18.46 -3.08
C PRO A 183 29.31 -17.88 -4.05
N SER A 184 30.24 -17.13 -3.51
CA SER A 184 31.44 -16.61 -4.21
C SER A 184 32.30 -17.74 -4.72
#